data_5c8c728592d42394d011f453b2c06af4
#
_entry.id   5c8c728592d42394d011f453b2c06af4
#
_cell.length_a   1.000
_cell.length_b   1.000
_cell.length_c   1.000
_cell.angle_alpha   90.00
_cell.angle_beta   90.00
_cell.angle_gamma   90.00
#
_symmetry.space_group_name_H-M   'P 1'
#
loop_
_entity.id
_entity.type
_entity.pdbx_description
1 polymer ?
#
loop_
_entity_poly.entity_id
_entity_poly.type
_entity_poly.pdbx_seq_one_letter_code
_entity_poly.pdbx_strand_id
1 'polypeptide(L)'
;LPNPKNFFKEEEMKTRNTLMFLLVTIALILSACGGGQAAEEPAAPEEPAAPAEAAPEEPAAEEPAEAMEPKVVTFAWTQEPDSLNPFYTDMWFSAILQQLYLCWAWEYDDTNTPYPHLVSEMPSLENGGISDDGLTITLNLRDNIVWSDGTPLTSADFKFTYDMAMADANAVNSQYPYDALTSVDAPDPQTVVMNFSEPFAAWEANFWHGILPAHILQPAFDSDGSIMEAEWNLAPTVGCGPYVLGEWESGSFMRFVKNENYWKGTANLDEVFLQFVPDDAAQTAALTAGDADLGTFPPLSDIPALRDAGLTVYSVNGGYSEGWFFNLRDMAAPAVKDVVVRQAIAMAIDRQAIVDDLLLGLSEPANTLWDALPTYVSPDIVPWEYNPEEAAAMLENAGYVDSDGDGIREDLEGNPLVLVHGTTIREIRQDIQAVAQQQLREIGIDLDIQSYDADIFFGGFGDGAPPAIGENDVMEWSDSTYFPDPDTDYWLCSQLATEENPFGYNYYGCDEDLDALFQAQIVETDPAKRVEIFHEITKYMHDNVYWFGLYVDPDMWIVNSNLTGVKISGVTPFYNIMEWDFSE
;
A
#
# COMPACT_ATOMS: atom_id res chain seq x y z
N LEU A 1 -1.61 33.33 11.43
CA LEU A 1 -2.64 33.79 12.39
C LEU A 1 -4.00 33.44 11.80
N PRO A 2 -4.83 32.62 12.46
CA PRO A 2 -6.14 32.25 11.92
C PRO A 2 -7.11 33.44 11.93
N ASN A 3 -7.94 33.50 10.90
CA ASN A 3 -8.90 34.58 10.64
C ASN A 3 -10.01 34.58 11.72
N PRO A 4 -10.25 35.67 12.45
CA PRO A 4 -11.20 35.72 13.56
C PRO A 4 -12.68 35.53 13.18
N LYS A 5 -13.01 35.44 11.90
CA LYS A 5 -14.39 35.18 11.43
C LYS A 5 -14.87 33.74 11.56
N ASN A 6 -14.00 32.79 11.82
CA ASN A 6 -14.39 31.37 11.98
C ASN A 6 -14.77 31.02 13.43
N PHE A 7 -14.31 31.76 14.42
CA PHE A 7 -14.61 31.48 15.84
C PHE A 7 -16.08 31.70 16.20
N PHE A 8 -16.74 32.69 15.60
CA PHE A 8 -18.16 32.97 15.88
C PHE A 8 -19.16 31.98 15.24
N LYS A 9 -18.75 31.29 14.17
CA LYS A 9 -19.61 30.27 13.53
C LYS A 9 -19.65 28.94 14.29
N GLU A 10 -18.59 28.57 14.97
CA GLU A 10 -18.53 27.32 15.76
C GLU A 10 -19.36 27.39 17.05
N GLU A 11 -19.40 28.54 17.73
CA GLU A 11 -20.23 28.70 18.94
C GLU A 11 -21.72 28.70 18.63
N GLU A 12 -22.17 29.33 17.52
CA GLU A 12 -23.55 29.31 17.09
C GLU A 12 -24.04 27.91 16.70
N MET A 13 -23.16 27.10 16.08
CA MET A 13 -23.49 25.73 15.68
C MET A 13 -23.58 24.78 16.88
N LYS A 14 -22.71 24.92 17.87
CA LYS A 14 -22.76 24.13 19.13
C LYS A 14 -24.02 24.41 19.94
N THR A 15 -24.44 25.68 20.04
CA THR A 15 -25.63 26.09 20.78
C THR A 15 -26.91 25.59 20.11
N ARG A 16 -26.97 25.59 18.76
CA ARG A 16 -28.11 25.11 17.98
C ARG A 16 -28.30 23.60 18.05
N ASN A 17 -27.18 22.84 18.06
CA ASN A 17 -27.24 21.39 18.20
C ASN A 17 -27.61 20.96 19.61
N THR A 18 -27.18 21.66 20.66
CA THR A 18 -27.61 21.38 22.05
C THR A 18 -29.10 21.62 22.26
N LEU A 19 -29.68 22.68 21.64
CA LEU A 19 -31.12 22.93 21.71
C LEU A 19 -31.96 21.90 20.96
N MET A 20 -31.43 21.36 19.85
CA MET A 20 -32.09 20.32 19.05
C MET A 20 -32.10 18.97 19.78
N PHE A 21 -31.01 18.61 20.48
CA PHE A 21 -30.96 17.40 21.33
C PHE A 21 -31.95 17.48 22.51
N LEU A 22 -32.14 18.66 23.13
CA LEU A 22 -33.07 18.82 24.24
C LEU A 22 -34.52 18.67 23.79
N LEU A 23 -34.90 19.14 22.60
CA LEU A 23 -36.23 19.00 22.03
C LEU A 23 -36.58 17.57 21.61
N VAL A 24 -35.62 16.79 21.14
CA VAL A 24 -35.82 15.38 20.78
C VAL A 24 -35.99 14.50 22.04
N THR A 25 -35.28 14.81 23.12
CA THR A 25 -35.40 14.07 24.41
C THR A 25 -36.75 14.32 25.09
N ILE A 26 -37.36 15.51 24.96
CA ILE A 26 -38.66 15.82 25.51
C ILE A 26 -39.79 15.16 24.70
N ALA A 27 -39.61 14.95 23.38
CA ALA A 27 -40.61 14.28 22.52
C ALA A 27 -40.70 12.76 22.81
N LEU A 28 -39.60 12.12 23.24
CA LEU A 28 -39.56 10.70 23.56
C LEU A 28 -40.15 10.34 24.93
N ILE A 29 -40.29 11.29 25.84
CA ILE A 29 -40.88 11.06 27.20
C ILE A 29 -42.39 11.12 27.19
N LEU A 30 -43.03 11.68 26.19
CA LEU A 30 -44.49 11.84 26.09
C LEU A 30 -45.21 10.70 25.35
N SER A 31 -44.53 9.70 24.82
CA SER A 31 -45.11 8.56 24.07
C SER A 31 -45.33 7.28 24.89
N ALA A 32 -45.08 7.29 26.18
CA ALA A 32 -45.10 6.09 27.02
C ALA A 32 -46.24 6.13 28.07
N CYS A 33 -47.49 6.41 27.68
CA CYS A 33 -48.66 6.10 28.53
C CYS A 33 -49.93 6.00 27.68
N GLY A 34 -50.39 4.78 27.38
CA GLY A 34 -51.65 4.52 26.68
C GLY A 34 -51.90 3.03 26.46
N GLY A 35 -52.10 2.28 27.53
CA GLY A 35 -52.55 0.89 27.44
C GLY A 35 -54.06 0.83 27.24
N GLY A 36 -54.53 0.05 26.28
CA GLY A 36 -55.93 -0.30 26.07
C GLY A 36 -56.02 -1.72 25.53
N GLN A 37 -56.53 -2.64 26.40
CA GLN A 37 -56.92 -4.00 26.03
C GLN A 37 -58.06 -3.98 25.02
N ALA A 38 -57.95 -4.75 23.93
CA ALA A 38 -59.08 -5.11 23.08
C ALA A 38 -59.53 -6.55 23.39
N ALA A 39 -60.85 -6.70 23.54
CA ALA A 39 -61.52 -7.92 23.90
C ALA A 39 -61.66 -8.91 22.75
N GLU A 40 -61.62 -10.20 23.08
CA GLU A 40 -61.93 -11.32 22.17
C GLU A 40 -63.41 -11.32 21.76
N GLU A 41 -63.67 -11.55 20.48
CA GLU A 41 -64.96 -11.86 19.89
C GLU A 41 -65.12 -13.37 19.69
N PRO A 42 -66.31 -13.97 19.96
CA PRO A 42 -66.46 -15.44 19.99
C PRO A 42 -66.73 -16.04 18.61
N ALA A 43 -66.21 -17.26 18.40
CA ALA A 43 -66.29 -18.05 17.19
C ALA A 43 -67.71 -18.51 16.84
N ALA A 44 -68.07 -18.48 15.58
CA ALA A 44 -69.30 -19.06 15.00
C ALA A 44 -69.16 -20.56 14.70
N PRO A 45 -70.28 -21.35 14.72
CA PRO A 45 -70.22 -22.81 14.66
C PRO A 45 -70.03 -23.38 13.25
N GLU A 46 -69.31 -24.52 13.20
CA GLU A 46 -69.04 -25.30 11.96
C GLU A 46 -70.29 -25.99 11.41
N GLU A 47 -70.46 -25.93 10.09
CA GLU A 47 -71.40 -26.76 9.32
C GLU A 47 -70.73 -28.04 8.82
N PRO A 48 -71.41 -29.20 8.70
CA PRO A 48 -70.77 -30.48 8.39
C PRO A 48 -70.46 -30.67 6.88
N ALA A 49 -69.29 -31.20 6.61
CA ALA A 49 -68.75 -31.47 5.30
C ALA A 49 -69.46 -32.65 4.56
N ALA A 50 -69.70 -32.48 3.28
CA ALA A 50 -70.12 -33.54 2.33
C ALA A 50 -68.92 -34.35 1.81
N PRO A 51 -69.11 -35.59 1.36
CA PRO A 51 -67.99 -36.48 1.01
C PRO A 51 -67.34 -36.06 -0.31
N ALA A 52 -65.98 -36.10 -0.32
CA ALA A 52 -65.17 -35.78 -1.45
C ALA A 52 -65.07 -36.94 -2.44
N GLU A 53 -65.31 -36.63 -3.71
CA GLU A 53 -65.03 -37.49 -4.88
C GLU A 53 -63.52 -37.44 -5.18
N ALA A 54 -62.89 -38.61 -5.45
CA ALA A 54 -61.49 -38.75 -5.70
C ALA A 54 -61.09 -38.09 -7.03
N ALA A 55 -60.19 -37.10 -6.96
CA ALA A 55 -59.53 -36.49 -8.12
C ALA A 55 -58.29 -37.35 -8.52
N PRO A 56 -57.89 -37.31 -9.82
CA PRO A 56 -56.73 -38.08 -10.30
C PRO A 56 -55.41 -37.52 -9.71
N GLU A 57 -54.49 -38.41 -9.41
CA GLU A 57 -53.12 -38.08 -8.98
C GLU A 57 -52.43 -37.22 -10.03
N GLU A 58 -52.15 -35.95 -9.67
CA GLU A 58 -51.14 -35.11 -10.36
C GLU A 58 -49.74 -35.71 -10.14
N PRO A 59 -48.83 -35.67 -11.16
CA PRO A 59 -47.46 -36.09 -10.95
C PRO A 59 -46.79 -35.20 -9.90
N ALA A 60 -46.07 -35.85 -8.99
CA ALA A 60 -45.33 -35.16 -7.92
C ALA A 60 -44.45 -34.05 -8.53
N ALA A 61 -44.69 -32.80 -8.09
CA ALA A 61 -43.79 -31.72 -8.38
C ALA A 61 -42.41 -32.09 -7.80
N GLU A 62 -41.37 -32.03 -8.62
CA GLU A 62 -39.97 -32.05 -8.14
C GLU A 62 -39.84 -30.99 -7.06
N GLU A 63 -39.38 -31.39 -5.87
CA GLU A 63 -39.02 -30.44 -4.83
C GLU A 63 -38.01 -29.45 -5.44
N PRO A 64 -38.15 -28.12 -5.24
CA PRO A 64 -37.15 -27.18 -5.68
C PRO A 64 -35.82 -27.59 -5.02
N ALA A 65 -34.77 -27.72 -5.81
CA ALA A 65 -33.43 -27.91 -5.27
C ALA A 65 -33.21 -26.80 -4.20
N GLU A 66 -32.81 -27.21 -3.00
CA GLU A 66 -32.43 -26.24 -1.95
C GLU A 66 -31.43 -25.27 -2.56
N ALA A 67 -31.79 -24.01 -2.63
CA ALA A 67 -30.87 -23.00 -3.09
C ALA A 67 -29.68 -23.00 -2.10
N MET A 68 -28.51 -23.32 -2.58
CA MET A 68 -27.30 -23.25 -1.77
C MET A 68 -27.17 -21.81 -1.22
N GLU A 69 -26.88 -21.69 0.07
CA GLU A 69 -26.59 -20.37 0.64
C GLU A 69 -25.38 -19.77 -0.08
N PRO A 70 -25.39 -18.46 -0.38
CA PRO A 70 -24.28 -17.82 -1.07
C PRO A 70 -23.01 -17.90 -0.23
N LYS A 71 -21.88 -18.17 -0.85
CA LYS A 71 -20.56 -18.10 -0.21
C LYS A 71 -20.12 -16.66 -0.14
N VAL A 72 -20.17 -16.09 1.05
CA VAL A 72 -19.83 -14.67 1.31
C VAL A 72 -18.55 -14.61 2.14
N VAL A 73 -17.53 -13.90 1.67
CA VAL A 73 -16.38 -13.53 2.47
C VAL A 73 -16.59 -12.14 3.06
N THR A 74 -16.41 -12.00 4.37
CA THR A 74 -16.62 -10.73 5.08
C THR A 74 -15.28 -10.11 5.48
N PHE A 75 -15.04 -8.87 5.02
CA PHE A 75 -13.91 -8.05 5.43
C PHE A 75 -14.36 -7.06 6.51
N ALA A 76 -13.61 -6.92 7.60
CA ALA A 76 -13.80 -5.86 8.58
C ALA A 76 -12.70 -4.82 8.41
N TRP A 77 -13.06 -3.60 7.99
CA TRP A 77 -12.13 -2.50 7.74
C TRP A 77 -12.44 -1.29 8.59
N THR A 78 -11.40 -0.64 9.10
CA THR A 78 -11.51 0.55 9.95
C THR A 78 -11.68 1.85 9.17
N GLN A 79 -11.60 1.79 7.85
CA GLN A 79 -11.75 2.95 6.98
C GLN A 79 -12.67 2.63 5.79
N GLU A 80 -13.57 3.57 5.49
CA GLU A 80 -14.40 3.55 4.30
C GLU A 80 -13.65 4.17 3.13
N PRO A 81 -13.71 3.60 1.91
CA PRO A 81 -13.21 4.25 0.71
C PRO A 81 -13.85 5.61 0.46
N ASP A 82 -13.06 6.57 -0.02
CA ASP A 82 -13.53 7.93 -0.33
C ASP A 82 -14.06 8.06 -1.76
N SER A 83 -13.52 7.26 -2.69
CA SER A 83 -13.93 7.17 -4.09
C SER A 83 -13.60 5.79 -4.64
N LEU A 84 -14.37 5.35 -5.65
CA LEU A 84 -14.09 4.14 -6.42
C LEU A 84 -13.49 4.44 -7.80
N ASN A 85 -13.23 5.71 -8.12
CA ASN A 85 -12.50 6.07 -9.32
C ASN A 85 -11.01 6.29 -8.98
N PRO A 86 -10.07 5.55 -9.62
CA PRO A 86 -8.65 5.62 -9.32
C PRO A 86 -8.01 7.00 -9.50
N PHE A 87 -8.63 7.88 -10.28
CA PHE A 87 -8.11 9.22 -10.55
C PHE A 87 -8.53 10.28 -9.54
N TYR A 88 -9.44 9.95 -8.61
CA TYR A 88 -9.98 10.86 -7.59
C TYR A 88 -9.72 10.40 -6.15
N THR A 89 -8.82 9.45 -5.95
CA THR A 89 -8.44 8.95 -4.63
C THR A 89 -6.95 8.66 -4.57
N ASP A 90 -6.35 8.95 -3.41
CA ASP A 90 -5.01 8.51 -3.02
C ASP A 90 -5.08 7.56 -1.80
N MET A 91 -6.30 7.14 -1.44
CA MET A 91 -6.53 6.30 -0.28
C MET A 91 -6.18 4.84 -0.58
N TRP A 92 -5.34 4.23 0.26
CA TRP A 92 -4.89 2.84 0.09
C TRP A 92 -6.06 1.85 0.02
N PHE A 93 -7.08 1.98 0.90
CA PHE A 93 -8.26 1.11 0.88
C PHE A 93 -9.06 1.22 -0.43
N SER A 94 -9.17 2.42 -0.98
CA SER A 94 -9.80 2.63 -2.30
C SER A 94 -8.98 1.96 -3.41
N ALA A 95 -7.66 2.11 -3.39
CA ALA A 95 -6.76 1.59 -4.40
C ALA A 95 -6.78 0.05 -4.49
N ILE A 96 -6.72 -0.65 -3.35
CA ILE A 96 -6.71 -2.12 -3.36
C ILE A 96 -8.07 -2.73 -3.76
N LEU A 97 -9.19 -2.04 -3.47
CA LEU A 97 -10.52 -2.50 -3.89
C LEU A 97 -10.71 -2.51 -5.41
N GLN A 98 -9.95 -1.70 -6.15
CA GLN A 98 -10.04 -1.66 -7.61
C GLN A 98 -9.87 -3.03 -8.25
N GLN A 99 -9.07 -3.91 -7.65
CA GLN A 99 -8.85 -5.28 -8.14
C GLN A 99 -10.12 -6.15 -8.13
N LEU A 100 -11.13 -5.77 -7.33
CA LEU A 100 -12.41 -6.49 -7.33
C LEU A 100 -13.24 -6.15 -8.57
N TYR A 101 -13.26 -4.89 -9.02
CA TYR A 101 -14.18 -4.42 -10.05
C TYR A 101 -13.54 -3.80 -11.29
N LEU A 102 -12.26 -3.40 -11.22
CA LEU A 102 -11.48 -2.90 -12.37
C LEU A 102 -10.47 -3.94 -12.84
N CYS A 103 -9.82 -3.66 -13.95
CA CYS A 103 -8.74 -4.47 -14.50
C CYS A 103 -7.53 -3.60 -14.76
N TRP A 104 -6.36 -4.20 -14.60
CA TRP A 104 -5.07 -3.61 -14.91
C TRP A 104 -4.50 -4.22 -16.20
N ALA A 105 -3.59 -3.54 -16.84
CA ALA A 105 -2.91 -4.10 -18.01
C ALA A 105 -2.08 -5.33 -17.67
N TRP A 106 -1.44 -5.32 -16.49
CA TRP A 106 -0.74 -6.43 -15.82
C TRP A 106 -0.99 -6.36 -14.32
N GLU A 107 -0.81 -7.46 -13.64
CA GLU A 107 -0.95 -7.59 -12.18
C GLU A 107 0.35 -8.14 -11.58
N TYR A 108 0.45 -8.16 -10.26
CA TYR A 108 1.63 -8.65 -9.53
C TYR A 108 1.23 -9.86 -8.68
N ASP A 109 2.04 -10.90 -8.68
CA ASP A 109 1.82 -12.10 -7.86
C ASP A 109 2.27 -11.92 -6.40
N ASP A 110 2.18 -12.98 -5.58
CA ASP A 110 2.58 -12.99 -4.18
C ASP A 110 4.10 -12.80 -3.94
N THR A 111 4.89 -12.69 -4.99
CA THR A 111 6.31 -12.30 -4.96
C THR A 111 6.54 -10.90 -5.52
N ASN A 112 5.48 -10.12 -5.74
CA ASN A 112 5.51 -8.81 -6.40
C ASN A 112 6.12 -8.84 -7.82
N THR A 113 6.02 -9.98 -8.51
CA THR A 113 6.49 -10.13 -9.89
C THR A 113 5.34 -9.79 -10.86
N PRO A 114 5.53 -8.85 -11.81
CA PRO A 114 4.50 -8.48 -12.77
C PRO A 114 4.22 -9.62 -13.76
N TYR A 115 2.94 -9.81 -14.11
CA TYR A 115 2.51 -10.77 -15.12
C TYR A 115 1.37 -10.22 -15.98
N PRO A 116 1.27 -10.67 -17.28
CA PRO A 116 0.26 -10.16 -18.20
C PRO A 116 -1.17 -10.42 -17.72
N HIS A 117 -2.02 -9.38 -17.65
CA HIS A 117 -3.44 -9.51 -17.33
C HIS A 117 -4.32 -9.16 -18.53
N LEU A 118 -4.59 -7.88 -18.83
CA LEU A 118 -5.31 -7.48 -20.05
C LEU A 118 -4.45 -7.61 -21.31
N VAL A 119 -3.12 -7.40 -21.17
CA VAL A 119 -2.18 -7.62 -22.29
C VAL A 119 -1.94 -9.11 -22.50
N SER A 120 -1.65 -9.52 -23.74
CA SER A 120 -1.35 -10.92 -24.08
C SER A 120 0.04 -11.36 -23.63
N GLU A 121 0.99 -10.39 -23.57
CA GLU A 121 2.38 -10.54 -23.13
C GLU A 121 2.91 -9.20 -22.65
N MET A 122 3.95 -9.21 -21.81
CA MET A 122 4.62 -7.99 -21.39
C MET A 122 5.43 -7.41 -22.56
N PRO A 123 5.36 -6.07 -22.80
CA PRO A 123 6.20 -5.43 -23.82
C PRO A 123 7.69 -5.59 -23.51
N SER A 124 8.47 -5.84 -24.55
CA SER A 124 9.94 -5.90 -24.47
C SER A 124 10.58 -5.50 -25.80
N LEU A 125 11.89 -5.25 -25.80
CA LEU A 125 12.65 -5.06 -27.04
C LEU A 125 12.63 -6.32 -27.90
N GLU A 126 12.65 -7.52 -27.30
CA GLU A 126 12.71 -8.79 -28.02
C GLU A 126 11.43 -9.07 -28.84
N ASN A 127 10.24 -8.76 -28.26
CA ASN A 127 8.97 -8.95 -28.96
C ASN A 127 8.53 -7.73 -29.78
N GLY A 128 9.34 -6.66 -29.79
CA GLY A 128 9.05 -5.40 -30.50
C GLY A 128 7.98 -4.54 -29.82
N GLY A 129 7.57 -4.90 -28.60
CA GLY A 129 6.66 -4.11 -27.77
C GLY A 129 7.29 -2.80 -27.28
N ILE A 130 8.63 -2.72 -27.20
CA ILE A 130 9.37 -1.49 -26.91
C ILE A 130 10.21 -1.15 -28.14
N SER A 131 10.19 0.11 -28.59
CA SER A 131 11.02 0.58 -29.71
C SER A 131 12.49 0.70 -29.30
N ASP A 132 13.41 0.59 -30.30
CA ASP A 132 14.87 0.66 -30.06
C ASP A 132 15.34 1.95 -29.34
N ASP A 133 14.58 3.04 -29.50
CA ASP A 133 14.86 4.33 -28.85
C ASP A 133 14.13 4.54 -27.53
N GLY A 134 13.32 3.56 -27.10
CA GLY A 134 12.54 3.61 -25.87
C GLY A 134 11.39 4.63 -25.87
N LEU A 135 11.08 5.24 -27.01
CA LEU A 135 10.07 6.31 -27.12
C LEU A 135 8.67 5.81 -27.46
N THR A 136 8.53 4.53 -27.79
CA THR A 136 7.23 3.93 -28.11
C THR A 136 7.10 2.58 -27.40
N ILE A 137 5.99 2.41 -26.66
CA ILE A 137 5.61 1.13 -26.06
C ILE A 137 4.27 0.70 -26.63
N THR A 138 4.22 -0.50 -27.19
CA THR A 138 3.04 -1.08 -27.81
C THR A 138 2.50 -2.23 -26.97
N LEU A 139 1.24 -2.12 -26.55
CA LEU A 139 0.53 -3.15 -25.81
C LEU A 139 -0.37 -3.93 -26.77
N ASN A 140 -0.26 -5.24 -26.75
CA ASN A 140 -1.15 -6.15 -27.46
C ASN A 140 -2.18 -6.72 -26.47
N LEU A 141 -3.44 -6.28 -26.58
CA LEU A 141 -4.51 -6.71 -25.72
C LEU A 141 -5.01 -8.12 -26.11
N ARG A 142 -5.55 -8.84 -25.14
CA ARG A 142 -6.30 -10.09 -25.40
C ARG A 142 -7.58 -9.77 -26.17
N ASP A 143 -8.06 -10.70 -26.95
CA ASP A 143 -9.22 -10.54 -27.86
C ASP A 143 -10.59 -10.93 -27.23
N ASN A 144 -10.60 -11.47 -26.03
CA ASN A 144 -11.79 -12.04 -25.38
C ASN A 144 -12.24 -11.30 -24.11
N ILE A 145 -11.78 -10.10 -23.88
CA ILE A 145 -12.09 -9.33 -22.67
C ILE A 145 -13.36 -8.52 -22.89
N VAL A 146 -14.26 -8.61 -21.92
CA VAL A 146 -15.51 -7.84 -21.89
C VAL A 146 -15.71 -7.19 -20.53
N TRP A 147 -16.42 -6.07 -20.53
CA TRP A 147 -16.97 -5.46 -19.34
C TRP A 147 -18.08 -6.33 -18.74
N SER A 148 -18.47 -6.10 -17.51
CA SER A 148 -19.49 -6.87 -16.80
C SER A 148 -20.88 -6.84 -17.48
N ASP A 149 -21.15 -5.83 -18.28
CA ASP A 149 -22.37 -5.71 -19.10
C ASP A 149 -22.26 -6.44 -20.46
N GLY A 150 -21.13 -7.08 -20.75
CA GLY A 150 -20.85 -7.80 -22.00
C GLY A 150 -20.30 -6.93 -23.12
N THR A 151 -20.10 -5.63 -22.92
CA THR A 151 -19.45 -4.74 -23.89
C THR A 151 -17.96 -5.11 -24.03
N PRO A 152 -17.39 -5.25 -25.26
CA PRO A 152 -15.97 -5.52 -25.44
C PRO A 152 -15.09 -4.43 -24.80
N LEU A 153 -14.07 -4.82 -24.03
CA LEU A 153 -13.00 -3.95 -23.58
C LEU A 153 -11.93 -3.90 -24.70
N THR A 154 -11.55 -2.69 -25.10
CA THR A 154 -10.67 -2.47 -26.24
C THR A 154 -9.64 -1.36 -25.97
N SER A 155 -8.72 -1.17 -26.90
CA SER A 155 -7.76 -0.05 -26.90
C SER A 155 -8.42 1.34 -26.80
N ALA A 156 -9.69 1.46 -27.19
CA ALA A 156 -10.45 2.72 -27.04
C ALA A 156 -10.67 3.08 -25.56
N ASP A 157 -10.81 2.11 -24.66
CA ASP A 157 -10.96 2.34 -23.22
C ASP A 157 -9.64 2.86 -22.61
N PHE A 158 -8.48 2.36 -23.07
CA PHE A 158 -7.16 2.87 -22.69
C PHE A 158 -6.96 4.32 -23.16
N LYS A 159 -7.30 4.58 -24.42
CA LYS A 159 -7.22 5.94 -24.97
C LYS A 159 -8.14 6.90 -24.22
N PHE A 160 -9.36 6.50 -23.92
CA PHE A 160 -10.31 7.29 -23.12
C PHE A 160 -9.75 7.58 -21.74
N THR A 161 -9.18 6.57 -21.06
CA THR A 161 -8.56 6.72 -19.73
C THR A 161 -7.45 7.77 -19.76
N TYR A 162 -6.58 7.74 -20.78
CA TYR A 162 -5.56 8.76 -20.99
C TYR A 162 -6.15 10.15 -21.28
N ASP A 163 -7.06 10.25 -22.25
CA ASP A 163 -7.67 11.54 -22.64
C ASP A 163 -8.39 12.19 -21.44
N MET A 164 -9.03 11.39 -20.59
CA MET A 164 -9.70 11.83 -19.37
C MET A 164 -8.69 12.31 -18.33
N ALA A 165 -7.61 11.55 -18.08
CA ALA A 165 -6.58 11.92 -17.10
C ALA A 165 -5.87 13.24 -17.47
N MET A 166 -5.66 13.48 -18.77
CA MET A 166 -4.96 14.67 -19.29
C MET A 166 -5.85 15.90 -19.50
N ALA A 167 -7.17 15.78 -19.29
CA ALA A 167 -8.08 16.90 -19.49
C ALA A 167 -8.07 17.86 -18.30
N ASP A 168 -7.62 19.10 -18.49
CA ASP A 168 -7.54 20.13 -17.45
C ASP A 168 -8.85 20.34 -16.68
N ALA A 169 -9.99 20.20 -17.38
CA ALA A 169 -11.31 20.36 -16.76
C ALA A 169 -11.73 19.21 -15.85
N ASN A 170 -11.01 18.08 -15.89
CA ASN A 170 -11.36 16.87 -15.15
C ASN A 170 -10.81 16.85 -13.72
N ALA A 171 -9.89 17.74 -13.37
CA ALA A 171 -9.31 17.94 -12.03
C ALA A 171 -8.99 16.63 -11.27
N VAL A 172 -8.29 15.70 -11.94
CA VAL A 172 -7.77 14.48 -11.31
C VAL A 172 -6.75 14.83 -10.22
N ASN A 173 -6.57 13.95 -9.23
CA ASN A 173 -5.62 14.16 -8.13
C ASN A 173 -4.18 14.31 -8.65
N SER A 174 -3.81 13.50 -9.66
CA SER A 174 -2.53 13.57 -10.33
C SER A 174 -2.65 13.20 -11.80
N GLN A 175 -1.95 13.94 -12.68
CA GLN A 175 -1.78 13.56 -14.08
C GLN A 175 -0.61 12.58 -14.29
N TYR A 176 0.30 12.48 -13.31
CA TYR A 176 1.36 11.47 -13.32
C TYR A 176 0.74 10.07 -13.26
N PRO A 177 1.21 9.10 -14.03
CA PRO A 177 2.36 9.14 -14.97
C PRO A 177 1.98 9.56 -16.41
N TYR A 178 0.69 9.83 -16.67
CA TYR A 178 0.17 10.09 -18.04
C TYR A 178 0.74 11.35 -18.68
N ASP A 179 1.22 12.31 -17.90
CA ASP A 179 1.89 13.53 -18.37
C ASP A 179 3.27 13.27 -19.00
N ALA A 180 3.88 12.10 -18.76
CA ALA A 180 5.08 11.67 -19.49
C ALA A 180 4.80 11.28 -20.95
N LEU A 181 3.53 11.01 -21.29
CA LEU A 181 3.12 10.63 -22.65
C LEU A 181 2.87 11.85 -23.53
N THR A 182 3.29 11.77 -24.77
CA THR A 182 2.89 12.74 -25.82
C THR A 182 1.56 12.37 -26.47
N SER A 183 1.24 11.09 -26.54
CA SER A 183 -0.05 10.57 -27.01
C SER A 183 -0.25 9.10 -26.64
N VAL A 184 -1.52 8.69 -26.61
CA VAL A 184 -1.93 7.28 -26.64
C VAL A 184 -2.76 7.08 -27.91
N ASP A 185 -2.34 6.15 -28.78
CA ASP A 185 -3.05 5.81 -30.00
C ASP A 185 -3.70 4.43 -29.89
N ALA A 186 -4.90 4.29 -30.48
CA ALA A 186 -5.68 3.07 -30.57
C ALA A 186 -5.96 2.73 -32.04
N PRO A 187 -4.97 2.21 -32.79
CA PRO A 187 -5.10 2.00 -34.22
C PRO A 187 -6.11 0.90 -34.60
N ASP A 188 -6.32 -0.04 -33.73
CA ASP A 188 -7.30 -1.12 -33.83
C ASP A 188 -7.75 -1.56 -32.42
N PRO A 189 -8.81 -2.39 -32.26
CA PRO A 189 -9.35 -2.71 -30.95
C PRO A 189 -8.41 -3.42 -29.98
N GLN A 190 -7.32 -4.05 -30.44
CA GLN A 190 -6.38 -4.82 -29.63
C GLN A 190 -5.02 -4.15 -29.43
N THR A 191 -4.76 -3.01 -30.09
CA THR A 191 -3.44 -2.37 -30.04
C THR A 191 -3.52 -1.01 -29.35
N VAL A 192 -2.75 -0.83 -28.28
CA VAL A 192 -2.51 0.46 -27.61
C VAL A 192 -1.07 0.87 -27.87
N VAL A 193 -0.84 2.10 -28.35
CA VAL A 193 0.50 2.64 -28.58
C VAL A 193 0.72 3.84 -27.69
N MET A 194 1.67 3.73 -26.78
CA MET A 194 2.11 4.79 -25.88
C MET A 194 3.32 5.49 -26.51
N ASN A 195 3.23 6.81 -26.69
CA ASN A 195 4.32 7.60 -27.24
C ASN A 195 4.86 8.56 -26.20
N PHE A 196 6.18 8.57 -26.01
CA PHE A 196 6.90 9.37 -25.02
C PHE A 196 7.74 10.46 -25.69
N SER A 197 8.02 11.56 -24.96
CA SER A 197 8.98 12.58 -25.39
C SER A 197 10.43 12.19 -25.07
N GLU A 198 10.61 11.40 -24.02
CA GLU A 198 11.87 10.85 -23.53
C GLU A 198 11.63 9.44 -22.97
N PRO A 199 12.64 8.57 -22.89
CA PRO A 199 12.47 7.25 -22.33
C PRO A 199 11.96 7.32 -20.88
N PHE A 200 10.97 6.49 -20.56
CA PHE A 200 10.36 6.43 -19.22
C PHE A 200 10.51 5.02 -18.64
N ALA A 201 11.54 4.81 -17.82
CA ALA A 201 11.92 3.50 -17.32
C ALA A 201 10.86 2.88 -16.40
N ALA A 202 10.17 3.69 -15.61
CA ALA A 202 9.14 3.28 -14.65
C ALA A 202 7.76 2.98 -15.29
N TRP A 203 7.69 2.75 -16.61
CA TRP A 203 6.42 2.55 -17.32
C TRP A 203 5.60 1.35 -16.78
N GLU A 204 6.28 0.26 -16.42
CA GLU A 204 5.64 -0.96 -15.95
C GLU A 204 4.94 -0.76 -14.60
N ALA A 205 5.57 -0.02 -13.69
CA ALA A 205 5.05 0.17 -12.35
C ALA A 205 3.91 1.21 -12.26
N ASN A 206 3.81 2.13 -13.23
CA ASN A 206 3.00 3.32 -13.05
C ASN A 206 1.77 3.42 -13.95
N PHE A 207 1.77 2.77 -15.13
CA PHE A 207 0.66 2.91 -16.08
C PHE A 207 -0.42 1.82 -15.95
N TRP A 208 -1.64 2.18 -16.32
CA TRP A 208 -2.78 1.29 -16.58
C TRP A 208 -3.25 0.50 -15.36
N HIS A 209 -3.20 1.13 -14.21
CA HIS A 209 -3.83 0.66 -12.98
C HIS A 209 -5.29 1.15 -12.97
N GLY A 210 -6.23 0.30 -13.37
CA GLY A 210 -7.64 0.64 -13.45
C GLY A 210 -8.05 1.35 -14.77
N ILE A 211 -8.45 0.56 -15.76
CA ILE A 211 -8.98 1.07 -17.03
C ILE A 211 -10.43 1.51 -16.83
N LEU A 212 -10.81 2.67 -17.37
CA LEU A 212 -12.16 3.22 -17.26
C LEU A 212 -13.07 2.81 -18.41
N PRO A 213 -14.38 2.52 -18.15
CA PRO A 213 -15.34 2.10 -19.18
C PRO A 213 -15.76 3.28 -20.07
N ALA A 214 -15.11 3.44 -21.23
CA ALA A 214 -15.39 4.53 -22.16
C ALA A 214 -16.87 4.59 -22.55
N HIS A 215 -17.51 3.46 -22.82
CA HIS A 215 -18.93 3.42 -23.25
C HIS A 215 -19.90 3.93 -22.16
N ILE A 216 -19.49 3.94 -20.89
CA ILE A 216 -20.28 4.50 -19.77
C ILE A 216 -19.93 5.99 -19.53
N LEU A 217 -18.64 6.33 -19.55
CA LEU A 217 -18.17 7.63 -19.09
C LEU A 217 -17.98 8.67 -20.21
N GLN A 218 -17.75 8.24 -21.45
CA GLN A 218 -17.55 9.12 -22.61
C GLN A 218 -18.70 10.12 -22.81
N PRO A 219 -20.00 9.76 -22.65
CA PRO A 219 -21.07 10.74 -22.80
C PRO A 219 -21.01 11.91 -21.81
N ALA A 220 -20.60 11.66 -20.56
CA ALA A 220 -20.39 12.71 -19.57
C ALA A 220 -19.17 13.57 -19.93
N PHE A 221 -18.07 12.92 -20.31
CA PHE A 221 -16.85 13.59 -20.71
C PHE A 221 -17.05 14.47 -21.96
N ASP A 222 -17.77 13.99 -22.97
CA ASP A 222 -18.08 14.76 -24.18
C ASP A 222 -18.98 15.98 -23.91
N SER A 223 -19.86 15.88 -22.89
CA SER A 223 -20.77 16.97 -22.50
C SER A 223 -20.05 18.07 -21.72
N ASP A 224 -19.25 17.68 -20.72
CA ASP A 224 -18.78 18.57 -19.67
C ASP A 224 -17.25 18.74 -19.67
N GLY A 225 -16.51 17.93 -20.45
CA GLY A 225 -15.04 17.86 -20.44
C GLY A 225 -14.49 17.22 -19.17
N SER A 226 -15.37 16.63 -18.36
CA SER A 226 -15.04 16.05 -17.04
C SER A 226 -15.97 14.90 -16.70
N ILE A 227 -15.49 13.96 -15.89
CA ILE A 227 -16.26 12.88 -15.28
C ILE A 227 -16.36 13.01 -13.76
N MET A 228 -15.92 14.13 -13.17
CA MET A 228 -15.93 14.33 -11.71
C MET A 228 -17.29 14.07 -11.06
N GLU A 229 -18.36 14.51 -11.69
CA GLU A 229 -19.73 14.37 -11.20
C GLU A 229 -20.42 13.08 -11.70
N ALA A 230 -19.69 12.18 -12.34
CA ALA A 230 -20.28 10.93 -12.83
C ALA A 230 -20.66 10.03 -11.64
N GLU A 231 -21.89 9.52 -11.63
CA GLU A 231 -22.38 8.60 -10.60
C GLU A 231 -21.50 7.34 -10.49
N TRP A 232 -20.86 6.95 -11.57
CA TRP A 232 -19.95 5.81 -11.62
C TRP A 232 -18.78 5.94 -10.62
N ASN A 233 -18.33 7.14 -10.27
CA ASN A 233 -17.22 7.36 -9.33
C ASN A 233 -17.50 6.80 -7.92
N LEU A 234 -18.78 6.79 -7.51
CA LEU A 234 -19.24 6.23 -6.23
C LEU A 234 -20.04 4.92 -6.42
N ALA A 235 -20.51 4.64 -7.63
CA ALA A 235 -21.31 3.46 -7.93
C ALA A 235 -20.88 2.86 -9.28
N PRO A 236 -19.68 2.25 -9.39
CA PRO A 236 -19.20 1.63 -10.62
C PRO A 236 -20.06 0.41 -10.97
N THR A 237 -21.19 0.67 -11.66
CA THR A 237 -22.16 -0.35 -12.08
C THR A 237 -21.63 -1.27 -13.18
N VAL A 238 -20.58 -0.85 -13.86
CA VAL A 238 -19.85 -1.62 -14.89
C VAL A 238 -18.39 -1.66 -14.52
N GLY A 239 -17.84 -2.85 -14.46
CA GLY A 239 -16.44 -3.12 -14.17
C GLY A 239 -15.92 -4.24 -15.05
N CYS A 240 -14.63 -4.54 -15.00
CA CYS A 240 -14.01 -5.65 -15.74
C CYS A 240 -13.28 -6.64 -14.82
N GLY A 241 -13.34 -6.45 -13.51
CA GLY A 241 -12.79 -7.33 -12.49
C GLY A 241 -13.66 -8.57 -12.22
N PRO A 242 -13.20 -9.45 -11.32
CA PRO A 242 -13.92 -10.69 -10.95
C PRO A 242 -15.24 -10.44 -10.23
N TYR A 243 -15.43 -9.26 -9.67
CA TYR A 243 -16.64 -8.82 -8.98
C TYR A 243 -17.11 -7.48 -9.56
N VAL A 244 -18.34 -7.07 -9.19
CA VAL A 244 -18.92 -5.77 -9.48
C VAL A 244 -19.57 -5.22 -8.22
N LEU A 245 -19.61 -3.90 -8.06
CA LEU A 245 -20.30 -3.28 -6.93
C LEU A 245 -21.80 -3.58 -7.02
N GLY A 246 -22.33 -4.23 -5.99
CA GLY A 246 -23.77 -4.48 -5.82
C GLY A 246 -24.46 -3.42 -5.00
N GLU A 247 -23.84 -2.98 -3.91
CA GLU A 247 -24.42 -2.00 -2.98
C GLU A 247 -23.32 -1.30 -2.17
N TRP A 248 -23.50 -0.02 -1.89
CA TRP A 248 -22.69 0.75 -0.95
C TRP A 248 -23.61 1.57 -0.05
N GLU A 249 -23.61 1.25 1.25
CA GLU A 249 -24.26 2.03 2.30
C GLU A 249 -23.17 2.77 3.10
N SER A 250 -23.00 4.06 2.81
CA SER A 250 -21.95 4.87 3.41
C SER A 250 -21.99 4.84 4.94
N GLY A 251 -20.84 4.68 5.55
CA GLY A 251 -20.64 4.53 7.00
C GLY A 251 -21.01 3.15 7.55
N SER A 252 -21.42 2.19 6.69
CA SER A 252 -21.89 0.88 7.12
C SER A 252 -21.18 -0.27 6.41
N PHE A 253 -21.41 -0.41 5.09
CA PHE A 253 -20.83 -1.53 4.34
C PHE A 253 -20.76 -1.27 2.82
N MET A 254 -19.95 -2.11 2.15
CA MET A 254 -20.01 -2.33 0.71
C MET A 254 -20.22 -3.81 0.41
N ARG A 255 -20.92 -4.11 -0.69
CA ARG A 255 -21.16 -5.45 -1.17
C ARG A 255 -20.78 -5.57 -2.64
N PHE A 256 -19.85 -6.45 -2.93
CA PHE A 256 -19.48 -6.80 -4.29
C PHE A 256 -20.02 -8.20 -4.62
N VAL A 257 -20.63 -8.34 -5.79
CA VAL A 257 -21.17 -9.61 -6.28
C VAL A 257 -20.33 -10.11 -7.45
N LYS A 258 -20.22 -11.41 -7.63
CA LYS A 258 -19.39 -11.98 -8.69
C LYS A 258 -19.81 -11.52 -10.08
N ASN A 259 -18.83 -11.29 -10.94
CA ASN A 259 -18.99 -10.90 -12.33
C ASN A 259 -19.09 -12.18 -13.20
N GLU A 260 -20.28 -12.49 -13.68
CA GLU A 260 -20.54 -13.66 -14.54
C GLU A 260 -19.87 -13.55 -15.93
N ASN A 261 -19.46 -12.33 -16.32
CA ASN A 261 -18.81 -12.07 -17.60
C ASN A 261 -17.27 -11.93 -17.48
N TYR A 262 -16.70 -12.24 -16.30
CA TYR A 262 -15.26 -12.10 -16.13
C TYR A 262 -14.50 -13.09 -17.03
N TRP A 263 -13.55 -12.56 -17.78
CA TRP A 263 -12.86 -13.29 -18.84
C TRP A 263 -12.00 -14.49 -18.36
N LYS A 264 -11.53 -14.46 -17.10
CA LYS A 264 -10.80 -15.59 -16.49
C LYS A 264 -11.75 -16.71 -15.99
N GLY A 265 -13.06 -16.52 -16.01
CA GLY A 265 -14.06 -17.44 -15.47
C GLY A 265 -14.79 -16.89 -14.26
N THR A 266 -15.51 -17.75 -13.55
CA THR A 266 -16.35 -17.39 -12.41
C THR A 266 -15.60 -17.59 -11.09
N ALA A 267 -15.66 -16.62 -10.19
CA ALA A 267 -15.09 -16.73 -8.84
C ALA A 267 -15.79 -17.82 -8.00
N ASN A 268 -15.06 -18.45 -7.08
CA ASN A 268 -15.62 -19.47 -6.19
C ASN A 268 -16.56 -18.88 -5.13
N LEU A 269 -16.24 -17.67 -4.63
CA LEU A 269 -17.09 -16.94 -3.68
C LEU A 269 -18.14 -16.14 -4.44
N ASP A 270 -19.38 -16.12 -3.94
CA ASP A 270 -20.49 -15.43 -4.57
C ASP A 270 -20.47 -13.93 -4.31
N GLU A 271 -19.98 -13.53 -3.11
CA GLU A 271 -19.95 -12.13 -2.67
C GLU A 271 -18.70 -11.83 -1.84
N VAL A 272 -18.24 -10.58 -1.94
CA VAL A 272 -17.28 -9.95 -1.01
C VAL A 272 -18.04 -8.85 -0.27
N PHE A 273 -18.16 -8.99 1.04
CA PHE A 273 -18.85 -8.05 1.91
C PHE A 273 -17.85 -7.31 2.79
N LEU A 274 -17.77 -5.99 2.63
CA LEU A 274 -16.91 -5.13 3.44
C LEU A 274 -17.77 -4.46 4.52
N GLN A 275 -17.51 -4.77 5.77
CA GLN A 275 -18.10 -4.10 6.91
C GLN A 275 -17.16 -3.00 7.41
N PHE A 276 -17.65 -1.77 7.54
CA PHE A 276 -16.87 -0.70 8.16
C PHE A 276 -17.04 -0.74 9.69
N VAL A 277 -15.91 -0.85 10.38
CA VAL A 277 -15.84 -0.90 11.84
C VAL A 277 -15.17 0.36 12.38
N PRO A 278 -15.56 0.82 13.60
CA PRO A 278 -15.13 2.14 14.06
C PRO A 278 -13.63 2.24 14.44
N ASP A 279 -12.99 1.11 14.78
CA ASP A 279 -11.62 1.06 15.28
C ASP A 279 -11.03 -0.36 15.25
N ASP A 280 -9.73 -0.48 15.54
CA ASP A 280 -8.98 -1.74 15.57
C ASP A 280 -9.55 -2.73 16.58
N ALA A 281 -10.06 -2.26 17.73
CA ALA A 281 -10.65 -3.13 18.73
C ALA A 281 -11.94 -3.79 18.23
N ALA A 282 -12.74 -3.06 17.47
CA ALA A 282 -13.95 -3.59 16.83
C ALA A 282 -13.57 -4.57 15.70
N GLN A 283 -12.53 -4.31 14.92
CA GLN A 283 -12.00 -5.23 13.92
C GLN A 283 -11.53 -6.54 14.57
N THR A 284 -10.67 -6.45 15.60
CA THR A 284 -10.18 -7.59 16.37
C THR A 284 -11.32 -8.42 16.97
N ALA A 285 -12.37 -7.74 17.48
CA ALA A 285 -13.54 -8.41 18.04
C ALA A 285 -14.35 -9.16 16.96
N ALA A 286 -14.59 -8.55 15.80
CA ALA A 286 -15.31 -9.18 14.69
C ALA A 286 -14.56 -10.42 14.17
N LEU A 287 -13.25 -10.32 13.98
CA LEU A 287 -12.40 -11.43 13.55
C LEU A 287 -12.39 -12.58 14.57
N THR A 288 -12.21 -12.28 15.85
CA THR A 288 -12.18 -13.32 16.91
C THR A 288 -13.54 -13.97 17.18
N ALA A 289 -14.64 -13.27 16.93
CA ALA A 289 -16.00 -13.82 17.02
C ALA A 289 -16.38 -14.67 15.79
N GLY A 290 -15.64 -14.54 14.67
CA GLY A 290 -15.99 -15.16 13.40
C GLY A 290 -17.09 -14.40 12.62
N ASP A 291 -17.33 -13.13 12.98
CA ASP A 291 -18.24 -12.24 12.27
C ASP A 291 -17.58 -11.62 11.02
N ALA A 292 -16.25 -11.69 10.93
CA ALA A 292 -15.46 -11.33 9.76
C ALA A 292 -14.40 -12.39 9.45
N ASP A 293 -14.04 -12.51 8.17
CA ASP A 293 -13.08 -13.47 7.66
C ASP A 293 -11.72 -12.86 7.35
N LEU A 294 -11.67 -11.55 7.15
CA LEU A 294 -10.44 -10.83 6.79
C LEU A 294 -10.41 -9.44 7.45
N GLY A 295 -9.24 -9.06 7.93
CA GLY A 295 -8.91 -7.74 8.44
C GLY A 295 -7.47 -7.36 8.16
N THR A 296 -7.12 -6.08 8.38
CA THR A 296 -5.79 -5.54 8.06
C THR A 296 -5.24 -4.70 9.20
N PHE A 297 -3.91 -4.62 9.27
CA PHE A 297 -3.15 -3.74 10.18
C PHE A 297 -3.58 -3.79 11.66
N PRO A 298 -3.77 -5.00 12.27
CA PRO A 298 -4.07 -5.05 13.69
C PRO A 298 -2.88 -4.52 14.50
N PRO A 299 -3.12 -3.94 15.70
CA PRO A 299 -2.04 -3.65 16.62
C PRO A 299 -1.21 -4.89 16.93
N LEU A 300 0.12 -4.76 17.02
CA LEU A 300 1.01 -5.88 17.35
C LEU A 300 0.61 -6.58 18.67
N SER A 301 0.11 -5.82 19.64
CA SER A 301 -0.40 -6.34 20.91
C SER A 301 -1.55 -7.35 20.77
N ASP A 302 -2.32 -7.26 19.68
CA ASP A 302 -3.50 -8.12 19.46
C ASP A 302 -3.14 -9.43 18.74
N ILE A 303 -1.99 -9.49 18.08
CA ILE A 303 -1.54 -10.66 17.31
C ILE A 303 -1.57 -11.97 18.12
N PRO A 304 -1.09 -12.04 19.39
CA PRO A 304 -1.18 -13.26 20.16
C PRO A 304 -2.63 -13.75 20.35
N ALA A 305 -3.56 -12.83 20.63
CA ALA A 305 -4.97 -13.16 20.82
C ALA A 305 -5.64 -13.64 19.52
N LEU A 306 -5.31 -13.01 18.39
CA LEU A 306 -5.78 -13.41 17.07
C LEU A 306 -5.30 -14.82 16.70
N ARG A 307 -4.02 -15.14 16.94
CA ARG A 307 -3.46 -16.48 16.75
C ARG A 307 -4.10 -17.52 17.66
N ASP A 308 -4.32 -17.18 18.93
CA ASP A 308 -5.00 -18.07 19.91
C ASP A 308 -6.46 -18.34 19.53
N ALA A 309 -7.13 -17.41 18.85
CA ALA A 309 -8.46 -17.59 18.27
C ALA A 309 -8.46 -18.47 17.01
N GLY A 310 -7.29 -18.91 16.52
CA GLY A 310 -7.14 -19.79 15.36
C GLY A 310 -7.13 -19.05 14.03
N LEU A 311 -6.90 -17.74 14.03
CA LEU A 311 -6.75 -16.95 12.81
C LEU A 311 -5.32 -17.05 12.24
N THR A 312 -5.19 -16.98 10.93
CA THR A 312 -3.90 -16.92 10.25
C THR A 312 -3.47 -15.46 10.10
N VAL A 313 -2.25 -15.17 10.51
CA VAL A 313 -1.63 -13.85 10.34
C VAL A 313 -0.66 -13.95 9.18
N TYR A 314 -0.97 -13.27 8.08
CA TYR A 314 -0.06 -13.08 6.97
C TYR A 314 0.71 -11.78 7.19
N SER A 315 2.01 -11.84 6.93
CA SER A 315 2.87 -10.66 6.81
C SER A 315 3.39 -10.64 5.38
N VAL A 316 3.14 -9.57 4.67
CA VAL A 316 3.60 -9.40 3.30
C VAL A 316 4.47 -8.15 3.19
N ASN A 317 5.39 -8.17 2.24
CA ASN A 317 6.24 -7.03 1.97
C ASN A 317 5.47 -6.03 1.09
N GLY A 318 4.96 -4.98 1.71
CA GLY A 318 4.21 -3.89 1.05
C GLY A 318 5.11 -2.81 0.43
N GLY A 319 6.43 -3.03 0.42
CA GLY A 319 7.38 -2.12 -0.20
C GLY A 319 8.11 -1.18 0.76
N TYR A 320 7.72 -1.15 2.03
CA TYR A 320 8.39 -0.32 3.02
C TYR A 320 9.46 -1.09 3.78
N SER A 321 10.60 -0.44 4.03
CA SER A 321 11.68 -0.98 4.86
C SER A 321 12.18 0.07 5.83
N GLU A 322 12.20 -0.26 7.12
CA GLU A 322 12.77 0.58 8.17
C GLU A 322 14.29 0.43 8.17
N GLY A 323 15.00 1.52 8.28
CA GLY A 323 16.46 1.47 8.31
C GLY A 323 17.14 2.78 8.65
N TRP A 324 18.45 2.69 8.76
CA TRP A 324 19.32 3.82 9.04
C TRP A 324 19.92 4.37 7.77
N PHE A 325 19.80 5.68 7.60
CA PHE A 325 20.43 6.49 6.57
C PHE A 325 21.60 7.23 7.18
N PHE A 326 22.76 7.16 6.56
CA PHE A 326 23.97 7.81 7.05
C PHE A 326 24.19 9.17 6.37
N ASN A 327 24.44 10.21 7.16
CA ASN A 327 24.78 11.52 6.65
C ASN A 327 26.26 11.55 6.26
N LEU A 328 26.56 11.56 4.96
CA LEU A 328 27.92 11.59 4.43
C LEU A 328 28.34 13.00 3.98
N ARG A 329 27.51 14.02 4.23
CA ARG A 329 27.79 15.43 3.91
C ARG A 329 28.91 15.99 4.78
N ASP A 330 29.46 17.13 4.39
CA ASP A 330 30.63 17.73 5.07
C ASP A 330 30.40 18.10 6.54
N MET A 331 29.13 18.40 6.92
CA MET A 331 28.76 18.75 8.29
C MET A 331 28.67 17.56 9.25
N ALA A 332 28.55 16.35 8.74
CA ALA A 332 28.44 15.15 9.57
C ALA A 332 29.76 14.82 10.29
N ALA A 333 29.68 14.04 11.38
CA ALA A 333 30.84 13.55 12.10
C ALA A 333 31.82 12.83 11.16
N PRO A 334 33.13 13.11 11.21
CA PRO A 334 34.09 12.46 10.32
C PRO A 334 34.02 10.93 10.35
N ALA A 335 33.73 10.36 11.52
CA ALA A 335 33.66 8.90 11.72
C ALA A 335 32.55 8.24 10.90
N VAL A 336 31.35 8.86 10.77
CA VAL A 336 30.25 8.24 10.00
C VAL A 336 30.56 8.19 8.50
N LYS A 337 31.46 9.02 8.01
CA LYS A 337 31.93 9.01 6.61
C LYS A 337 32.89 7.88 6.31
N ASP A 338 33.54 7.30 7.34
CA ASP A 338 34.39 6.11 7.18
C ASP A 338 33.52 4.86 7.03
N VAL A 339 33.68 4.16 5.91
CA VAL A 339 32.94 2.93 5.63
C VAL A 339 33.17 1.84 6.68
N VAL A 340 34.37 1.79 7.30
CA VAL A 340 34.70 0.83 8.35
C VAL A 340 33.81 1.03 9.58
N VAL A 341 33.50 2.28 9.94
CA VAL A 341 32.59 2.60 11.05
C VAL A 341 31.15 2.16 10.71
N ARG A 342 30.68 2.45 9.51
CA ARG A 342 29.32 2.02 9.07
C ARG A 342 29.20 0.50 9.01
N GLN A 343 30.22 -0.21 8.50
CA GLN A 343 30.26 -1.67 8.49
C GLN A 343 30.32 -2.25 9.91
N ALA A 344 31.08 -1.65 10.82
CA ALA A 344 31.09 -2.06 12.23
C ALA A 344 29.71 -1.86 12.90
N ILE A 345 29.01 -0.78 12.61
CA ILE A 345 27.62 -0.54 13.06
C ILE A 345 26.71 -1.65 12.55
N ALA A 346 26.80 -1.98 11.25
CA ALA A 346 25.96 -3.01 10.62
C ALA A 346 26.17 -4.40 11.23
N MET A 347 27.39 -4.71 11.70
CA MET A 347 27.73 -5.98 12.36
C MET A 347 27.44 -5.97 13.87
N ALA A 348 27.27 -4.82 14.50
CA ALA A 348 27.07 -4.69 15.94
C ALA A 348 25.59 -4.66 16.37
N ILE A 349 24.65 -4.49 15.42
CA ILE A 349 23.22 -4.45 15.72
C ILE A 349 22.57 -5.79 15.37
N ASP A 350 21.96 -6.44 16.37
CA ASP A 350 21.22 -7.69 16.23
C ASP A 350 19.82 -7.43 15.67
N ARG A 351 19.74 -7.38 14.33
CA ARG A 351 18.48 -7.15 13.60
C ARG A 351 17.50 -8.31 13.79
N GLN A 352 18.00 -9.54 13.93
CA GLN A 352 17.13 -10.69 14.15
C GLN A 352 16.45 -10.61 15.51
N ALA A 353 17.16 -10.16 16.56
CA ALA A 353 16.55 -9.94 17.87
C ALA A 353 15.51 -8.81 17.83
N ILE A 354 15.75 -7.73 17.06
CA ILE A 354 14.74 -6.68 16.83
C ILE A 354 13.47 -7.27 16.21
N VAL A 355 13.60 -8.07 15.15
CA VAL A 355 12.46 -8.73 14.49
C VAL A 355 11.73 -9.68 15.43
N ASP A 356 12.46 -10.54 16.16
CA ASP A 356 11.86 -11.56 17.02
C ASP A 356 11.17 -10.96 18.25
N ASP A 357 11.81 -9.99 18.90
CA ASP A 357 11.37 -9.45 20.19
C ASP A 357 10.40 -8.26 20.04
N LEU A 358 10.65 -7.36 19.08
CA LEU A 358 9.82 -6.16 18.91
C LEU A 358 8.71 -6.35 17.86
N LEU A 359 8.96 -7.17 16.81
CA LEU A 359 8.00 -7.41 15.73
C LEU A 359 7.34 -8.79 15.78
N LEU A 360 7.52 -9.55 16.88
CA LEU A 360 6.90 -10.88 17.13
C LEU A 360 7.21 -11.91 16.02
N GLY A 361 8.35 -11.78 15.34
CA GLY A 361 8.74 -12.62 14.20
C GLY A 361 7.84 -12.44 12.97
N LEU A 362 7.18 -11.29 12.82
CA LEU A 362 6.27 -10.98 11.70
C LEU A 362 6.98 -10.28 10.53
N SER A 363 8.28 -10.11 10.63
CA SER A 363 9.11 -9.48 9.61
C SER A 363 10.42 -10.24 9.47
N GLU A 364 11.31 -9.71 8.63
CA GLU A 364 12.68 -10.18 8.43
C GLU A 364 13.64 -8.99 8.40
N PRO A 365 14.93 -9.18 8.71
CA PRO A 365 15.93 -8.14 8.56
C PRO A 365 16.05 -7.68 7.12
N ALA A 366 15.92 -6.37 6.88
CA ALA A 366 16.09 -5.80 5.55
C ALA A 366 17.57 -5.70 5.16
N ASN A 367 17.88 -5.96 3.89
CA ASN A 367 19.25 -5.89 3.36
C ASN A 367 19.43 -4.73 2.38
N THR A 368 18.34 -4.36 1.68
CA THR A 368 18.30 -3.23 0.75
C THR A 368 16.97 -2.49 0.88
N LEU A 369 16.90 -1.27 0.38
CA LEU A 369 15.64 -0.52 0.26
C LEU A 369 14.62 -1.20 -0.67
N TRP A 370 15.08 -2.09 -1.54
CA TRP A 370 14.27 -2.73 -2.59
C TRP A 370 14.02 -4.22 -2.34
N ASP A 371 14.11 -4.69 -1.10
CA ASP A 371 13.86 -6.11 -0.75
C ASP A 371 12.43 -6.57 -1.12
N ALA A 372 11.47 -5.63 -1.21
CA ALA A 372 10.14 -5.89 -1.76
C ALA A 372 10.12 -6.28 -3.25
N LEU A 373 11.19 -5.98 -3.98
CA LEU A 373 11.36 -6.23 -5.40
C LEU A 373 12.61 -7.09 -5.63
N PRO A 374 12.59 -8.37 -5.26
CA PRO A 374 13.78 -9.24 -5.22
C PRO A 374 14.46 -9.38 -6.58
N THR A 375 13.75 -9.18 -7.68
CA THR A 375 14.32 -9.16 -9.04
C THR A 375 15.39 -8.09 -9.20
N TYR A 376 15.27 -6.95 -8.52
CA TYR A 376 16.22 -5.83 -8.59
C TYR A 376 17.33 -5.89 -7.54
N VAL A 377 17.24 -6.82 -6.59
CA VAL A 377 18.29 -7.01 -5.58
C VAL A 377 19.38 -7.92 -6.12
N SER A 378 20.63 -7.49 -6.00
CA SER A 378 21.78 -8.29 -6.45
C SER A 378 21.84 -9.64 -5.73
N PRO A 379 21.96 -10.75 -6.45
CA PRO A 379 22.13 -12.08 -5.84
C PRO A 379 23.49 -12.26 -5.16
N ASP A 380 24.43 -11.31 -5.36
CA ASP A 380 25.76 -11.33 -4.75
C ASP A 380 25.83 -10.58 -3.41
N ILE A 381 24.72 -10.06 -2.91
CA ILE A 381 24.65 -9.48 -1.57
C ILE A 381 24.76 -10.58 -0.52
N VAL A 382 25.68 -10.38 0.41
CA VAL A 382 25.80 -11.21 1.61
C VAL A 382 25.29 -10.40 2.80
N PRO A 383 24.18 -10.78 3.43
CA PRO A 383 23.61 -10.05 4.55
C PRO A 383 24.62 -9.81 5.69
N TRP A 384 24.58 -8.66 6.32
CA TRP A 384 25.39 -8.36 7.50
C TRP A 384 24.97 -9.27 8.65
N GLU A 385 25.89 -10.13 9.10
CA GLU A 385 25.70 -11.00 10.26
C GLU A 385 26.03 -10.25 11.56
N TYR A 386 25.26 -10.45 12.61
CA TYR A 386 25.54 -9.92 13.94
C TYR A 386 26.84 -10.53 14.49
N ASN A 387 27.87 -9.72 14.60
CA ASN A 387 29.20 -10.14 15.08
C ASN A 387 29.95 -8.95 15.75
N PRO A 388 29.55 -8.58 16.98
CA PRO A 388 30.13 -7.41 17.66
C PRO A 388 31.64 -7.59 17.98
N GLU A 389 32.13 -8.81 18.11
CA GLU A 389 33.57 -9.07 18.34
C GLU A 389 34.39 -8.69 17.09
N GLU A 390 33.94 -9.05 15.90
CA GLU A 390 34.57 -8.67 14.64
C GLU A 390 34.44 -7.17 14.37
N ALA A 391 33.26 -6.58 14.63
CA ALA A 391 33.02 -5.14 14.54
C ALA A 391 34.02 -4.35 15.40
N ALA A 392 34.19 -4.74 16.66
CA ALA A 392 35.19 -4.12 17.57
C ALA A 392 36.60 -4.25 17.06
N ALA A 393 36.98 -5.42 16.52
CA ALA A 393 38.30 -5.65 15.95
C ALA A 393 38.54 -4.82 14.68
N MET A 394 37.53 -4.66 13.84
CA MET A 394 37.60 -3.76 12.65
C MET A 394 37.89 -2.33 13.03
N LEU A 395 37.17 -1.78 14.02
CA LEU A 395 37.38 -0.42 14.53
C LEU A 395 38.78 -0.25 15.08
N GLU A 396 39.28 -1.19 15.89
CA GLU A 396 40.63 -1.14 16.46
C GLU A 396 41.71 -1.17 15.37
N ASN A 397 41.54 -2.04 14.36
CA ASN A 397 42.48 -2.12 13.23
C ASN A 397 42.48 -0.84 12.37
N ALA A 398 41.38 -0.12 12.30
CA ALA A 398 41.26 1.14 11.60
C ALA A 398 41.77 2.35 12.42
N GLY A 399 42.10 2.14 13.71
CA GLY A 399 42.68 3.16 14.57
C GLY A 399 41.70 3.84 15.53
N TYR A 400 40.45 3.38 15.57
CA TYR A 400 39.46 3.81 16.55
C TYR A 400 39.68 3.04 17.85
N VAL A 401 40.28 3.67 18.87
CA VAL A 401 40.69 3.02 20.12
C VAL A 401 40.19 3.80 21.32
N ASP A 402 39.78 3.12 22.37
CA ASP A 402 39.51 3.72 23.68
C ASP A 402 40.82 4.00 24.40
N SER A 403 41.31 5.24 24.29
CA SER A 403 42.63 5.64 24.80
C SER A 403 42.61 6.13 26.23
N ASP A 404 41.45 6.58 26.73
CA ASP A 404 41.30 7.11 28.10
C ASP A 404 40.61 6.11 29.05
N GLY A 405 40.02 5.03 28.51
CA GLY A 405 39.47 3.92 29.29
C GLY A 405 38.07 4.19 29.81
N ASP A 406 37.29 5.07 29.18
CA ASP A 406 35.91 5.39 29.56
C ASP A 406 34.88 4.46 28.91
N GLY A 407 35.30 3.61 27.97
CA GLY A 407 34.49 2.63 27.25
C GLY A 407 33.96 3.13 25.90
N ILE A 408 34.23 4.37 25.53
CA ILE A 408 33.95 4.94 24.20
C ILE A 408 35.27 5.11 23.46
N ARG A 409 35.31 4.72 22.20
CA ARG A 409 36.49 4.89 21.35
C ARG A 409 36.64 6.35 20.94
N GLU A 410 37.83 6.78 20.65
CA GLU A 410 38.07 8.06 19.98
C GLU A 410 38.09 7.86 18.46
N ASP A 411 37.65 8.93 17.77
CA ASP A 411 37.83 9.06 16.31
C ASP A 411 39.31 9.29 15.96
N LEU A 412 39.63 9.34 14.67
CA LEU A 412 41.01 9.54 14.20
C LEU A 412 41.59 10.93 14.53
N GLU A 413 40.74 11.84 15.01
CA GLU A 413 41.13 13.19 15.49
C GLU A 413 41.27 13.27 17.02
N GLY A 414 40.88 12.19 17.72
CA GLY A 414 40.95 12.06 19.18
C GLY A 414 39.72 12.59 19.92
N ASN A 415 38.58 12.70 19.22
CA ASN A 415 37.29 13.03 19.86
C ASN A 415 36.54 11.74 20.20
N PRO A 416 35.71 11.72 21.26
CA PRO A 416 34.84 10.56 21.55
C PRO A 416 33.99 10.19 20.34
N LEU A 417 33.92 8.88 20.02
CA LEU A 417 33.10 8.35 18.93
C LEU A 417 31.63 8.32 19.33
N VAL A 418 31.00 9.49 19.23
CA VAL A 418 29.58 9.71 19.52
C VAL A 418 28.89 10.17 18.24
N LEU A 419 27.81 9.49 17.85
CA LEU A 419 27.04 9.84 16.66
C LEU A 419 25.65 10.35 17.08
N VAL A 420 25.18 11.43 16.46
CA VAL A 420 23.83 11.95 16.68
C VAL A 420 22.84 11.13 15.86
N HIS A 421 21.99 10.38 16.54
CA HIS A 421 20.95 9.55 15.92
C HIS A 421 19.59 10.21 16.04
N GLY A 422 18.94 10.52 14.92
CA GLY A 422 17.64 11.17 14.84
C GLY A 422 16.54 10.28 14.27
N THR A 423 15.37 10.30 14.90
CA THR A 423 14.14 9.67 14.37
C THR A 423 12.88 10.33 14.91
N THR A 424 11.70 9.80 14.59
CA THR A 424 10.43 10.30 15.11
C THR A 424 10.08 9.69 16.49
N ILE A 425 9.06 10.27 17.17
CA ILE A 425 8.56 9.78 18.47
C ILE A 425 7.75 8.48 18.37
N ARG A 426 7.75 7.77 17.23
CA ARG A 426 7.11 6.45 17.08
C ARG A 426 7.74 5.47 18.08
N GLU A 427 6.92 4.79 18.89
CA GLU A 427 7.37 3.96 20.01
C GLU A 427 8.41 2.91 19.60
N ILE A 428 8.14 2.16 18.52
CA ILE A 428 9.08 1.12 18.04
C ILE A 428 10.45 1.70 17.67
N ARG A 429 10.53 2.91 17.12
CA ARG A 429 11.79 3.58 16.78
C ARG A 429 12.58 3.97 18.03
N GLN A 430 11.88 4.42 19.09
CA GLN A 430 12.49 4.73 20.36
C GLN A 430 13.03 3.47 21.05
N ASP A 431 12.32 2.35 20.95
CA ASP A 431 12.79 1.06 21.48
C ASP A 431 14.03 0.57 20.70
N ILE A 432 14.03 0.69 19.38
CA ILE A 432 15.18 0.36 18.54
C ILE A 432 16.38 1.25 18.87
N GLN A 433 16.21 2.57 19.02
CA GLN A 433 17.27 3.47 19.45
C GLN A 433 17.91 3.02 20.76
N ALA A 434 17.11 2.62 21.75
CA ALA A 434 17.60 2.16 23.04
C ALA A 434 18.41 0.87 22.94
N VAL A 435 17.92 -0.10 22.15
CA VAL A 435 18.61 -1.37 21.88
C VAL A 435 19.92 -1.11 21.14
N ALA A 436 19.88 -0.33 20.07
CA ALA A 436 21.06 -0.02 19.25
C ALA A 436 22.12 0.75 20.05
N GLN A 437 21.74 1.73 20.87
CA GLN A 437 22.68 2.44 21.74
C GLN A 437 23.40 1.48 22.69
N GLN A 438 22.67 0.55 23.29
CA GLN A 438 23.29 -0.45 24.18
C GLN A 438 24.30 -1.33 23.41
N GLN A 439 23.92 -1.88 22.26
CA GLN A 439 24.76 -2.77 21.46
C GLN A 439 26.00 -2.06 20.90
N LEU A 440 25.85 -0.82 20.43
CA LEU A 440 26.98 -0.04 19.91
C LEU A 440 27.98 0.36 21.01
N ARG A 441 27.53 0.61 22.22
CA ARG A 441 28.42 0.83 23.37
C ARG A 441 29.31 -0.38 23.68
N GLU A 442 28.85 -1.61 23.39
CA GLU A 442 29.67 -2.80 23.56
C GLU A 442 30.90 -2.81 22.65
N ILE A 443 30.84 -2.12 21.52
CA ILE A 443 31.96 -1.97 20.59
C ILE A 443 32.66 -0.60 20.68
N GLY A 444 32.23 0.26 21.64
CA GLY A 444 32.82 1.56 21.93
C GLY A 444 32.30 2.72 21.07
N ILE A 445 31.11 2.60 20.50
CA ILE A 445 30.39 3.71 19.83
C ILE A 445 29.21 4.12 20.71
N ASP A 446 29.05 5.43 20.98
CA ASP A 446 27.85 5.94 21.63
C ASP A 446 26.91 6.65 20.67
N LEU A 447 25.60 6.62 20.97
CA LEU A 447 24.59 7.39 20.25
C LEU A 447 24.05 8.52 21.14
N ASP A 448 24.06 9.75 20.63
CA ASP A 448 23.25 10.84 21.13
C ASP A 448 21.86 10.73 20.50
N ILE A 449 20.92 10.15 21.27
CA ILE A 449 19.58 9.80 20.80
C ILE A 449 18.68 11.05 20.77
N GLN A 450 18.12 11.35 19.61
CA GLN A 450 17.19 12.45 19.39
C GLN A 450 15.88 11.91 18.78
N SER A 451 14.73 12.28 19.39
CA SER A 451 13.40 11.91 18.89
C SER A 451 12.57 13.16 18.67
N TYR A 452 11.94 13.28 17.52
CA TYR A 452 11.23 14.47 17.08
C TYR A 452 9.78 14.19 16.73
N ASP A 453 8.92 15.20 16.81
CA ASP A 453 7.62 15.12 16.14
C ASP A 453 7.82 14.98 14.61
N ALA A 454 6.97 14.19 13.95
CA ALA A 454 7.11 13.90 12.52
C ALA A 454 7.15 15.16 11.64
N ASP A 455 6.33 16.15 11.96
CA ASP A 455 6.29 17.45 11.24
C ASP A 455 7.61 18.23 11.33
N ILE A 456 8.36 18.03 12.42
CA ILE A 456 9.69 18.65 12.61
C ILE A 456 10.74 17.83 11.88
N PHE A 457 10.67 16.51 11.99
CA PHE A 457 11.70 15.60 11.45
C PHE A 457 11.68 15.55 9.92
N PHE A 458 10.49 15.47 9.31
CA PHE A 458 10.30 15.41 7.85
C PHE A 458 10.09 16.78 7.18
N GLY A 459 10.34 17.87 7.88
CA GLY A 459 10.36 19.20 7.27
C GLY A 459 11.51 19.36 6.28
N GLY A 460 11.42 20.38 5.41
CA GLY A 460 12.47 20.69 4.44
C GLY A 460 13.66 21.45 5.05
N PHE A 461 14.70 21.66 4.24
CA PHE A 461 15.87 22.47 4.61
C PHE A 461 15.47 23.90 5.04
N GLY A 462 14.50 24.50 4.32
CA GLY A 462 14.01 25.85 4.62
C GLY A 462 13.26 25.97 5.94
N ASP A 463 12.73 24.86 6.47
CA ASP A 463 12.03 24.78 7.75
C ASP A 463 13.00 24.45 8.91
N GLY A 464 14.26 24.15 8.61
CA GLY A 464 15.29 23.80 9.57
C GLY A 464 15.14 22.39 10.14
N ALA A 465 14.59 21.45 9.37
CA ALA A 465 14.45 20.07 9.79
C ALA A 465 15.82 19.42 10.06
N PRO A 466 16.01 18.75 11.21
CA PRO A 466 17.31 18.22 11.62
C PRO A 466 18.01 17.33 10.59
N PRO A 467 17.34 16.38 9.90
CA PRO A 467 17.94 15.62 8.81
C PRO A 467 18.38 16.52 7.65
N ALA A 468 17.51 17.44 7.22
CA ALA A 468 17.75 18.28 6.05
C ALA A 468 18.92 19.25 6.27
N ILE A 469 19.05 19.88 7.45
CA ILE A 469 20.16 20.81 7.77
C ILE A 469 21.42 20.10 8.28
N GLY A 470 21.36 18.75 8.47
CA GLY A 470 22.51 17.91 8.79
C GLY A 470 22.89 17.87 10.27
N GLU A 471 21.93 18.07 11.18
CA GLU A 471 22.13 17.92 12.62
C GLU A 471 22.28 16.47 13.07
N ASN A 472 21.80 15.51 12.25
CA ASN A 472 21.89 14.08 12.53
C ASN A 472 23.01 13.43 11.69
N ASP A 473 23.83 12.60 12.31
CA ASP A 473 24.82 11.74 11.65
C ASP A 473 24.17 10.47 11.10
N VAL A 474 23.20 9.95 11.82
CA VAL A 474 22.40 8.78 11.49
C VAL A 474 20.93 9.16 11.61
N MET A 475 20.14 8.81 10.62
CA MET A 475 18.71 9.09 10.53
C MET A 475 17.93 7.78 10.34
N GLU A 476 16.78 7.63 11.02
CA GLU A 476 15.96 6.42 10.94
C GLU A 476 14.53 6.73 10.54
N TRP A 477 14.08 6.06 9.48
CA TRP A 477 12.67 5.99 9.07
C TRP A 477 12.41 4.83 8.12
N SER A 478 11.13 4.54 7.88
CA SER A 478 10.67 3.60 6.88
C SER A 478 10.51 4.30 5.53
N ASP A 479 11.03 3.70 4.47
CA ASP A 479 10.98 4.24 3.12
C ASP A 479 10.55 3.14 2.13
N SER A 480 9.76 3.53 1.13
CA SER A 480 9.29 2.63 0.06
C SER A 480 10.02 2.79 -1.25
N THR A 481 10.78 3.87 -1.39
CA THR A 481 11.43 4.24 -2.66
C THR A 481 10.55 4.02 -3.89
N TYR A 482 9.30 4.54 -3.83
CA TYR A 482 8.29 4.47 -4.90
C TYR A 482 7.85 3.05 -5.31
N PHE A 483 7.79 2.12 -4.37
CA PHE A 483 7.24 0.78 -4.64
C PHE A 483 5.91 0.85 -5.44
N PRO A 484 5.69 0.04 -6.50
CA PRO A 484 6.51 -1.10 -6.94
C PRO A 484 7.62 -0.76 -7.94
N ASP A 485 7.96 0.48 -8.17
CA ASP A 485 9.12 0.86 -9.01
C ASP A 485 10.38 1.04 -8.14
N PRO A 486 11.52 0.45 -8.53
CA PRO A 486 12.77 0.66 -7.80
C PRO A 486 13.36 2.03 -8.20
N ASP A 487 12.84 3.11 -7.64
CA ASP A 487 13.31 4.47 -7.90
C ASP A 487 14.51 4.86 -7.04
N THR A 488 15.24 5.87 -7.51
CA THR A 488 16.48 6.36 -6.89
C THR A 488 16.54 7.87 -6.76
N ASP A 489 15.45 8.57 -7.04
CA ASP A 489 15.41 10.05 -7.07
C ASP A 489 15.88 10.68 -5.77
N TYR A 490 15.55 10.08 -4.63
CA TYR A 490 15.99 10.55 -3.30
C TYR A 490 17.51 10.53 -3.10
N TRP A 491 18.25 9.81 -3.91
CA TRP A 491 19.69 9.63 -3.79
C TRP A 491 20.48 10.48 -4.77
N LEU A 492 19.82 11.11 -5.75
CA LEU A 492 20.51 11.91 -6.77
C LEU A 492 21.28 13.06 -6.16
N CYS A 493 22.48 13.30 -6.67
CA CYS A 493 23.30 14.46 -6.29
C CYS A 493 22.59 15.80 -6.55
N SER A 494 21.77 15.87 -7.59
CA SER A 494 20.95 17.05 -7.92
C SER A 494 19.88 17.36 -6.89
N GLN A 495 19.50 16.39 -6.07
CA GLN A 495 18.49 16.51 -5.01
C GLN A 495 19.08 16.82 -3.63
N LEU A 496 20.40 17.04 -3.54
CA LEU A 496 21.04 17.36 -2.27
C LEU A 496 20.41 18.59 -1.62
N ALA A 497 19.95 18.43 -0.38
CA ALA A 497 19.36 19.51 0.41
C ALA A 497 20.44 20.51 0.87
N THR A 498 20.36 21.73 0.38
CA THR A 498 21.31 22.82 0.66
C THR A 498 20.61 24.16 0.75
N GLU A 499 21.34 25.23 1.14
CA GLU A 499 20.82 26.59 1.10
C GLU A 499 20.43 27.04 -0.33
N GLU A 500 21.16 26.54 -1.36
CA GLU A 500 20.89 26.83 -2.76
C GLU A 500 19.75 25.93 -3.34
N ASN A 501 19.54 24.74 -2.77
CA ASN A 501 18.46 23.82 -3.11
C ASN A 501 17.64 23.45 -1.86
N PRO A 502 16.85 24.38 -1.29
CA PRO A 502 16.13 24.15 -0.03
C PRO A 502 14.95 23.17 -0.15
N PHE A 503 14.60 22.78 -1.37
CA PHE A 503 13.56 21.78 -1.69
C PHE A 503 14.16 20.41 -2.05
N GLY A 504 15.48 20.28 -2.00
CA GLY A 504 16.13 18.98 -2.15
C GLY A 504 15.79 18.04 -0.99
N TYR A 505 15.67 16.78 -1.29
CA TYR A 505 15.31 15.74 -0.31
C TYR A 505 16.37 14.65 -0.16
N ASN A 506 17.54 14.79 -0.81
CA ASN A 506 18.72 14.00 -0.50
C ASN A 506 19.40 14.58 0.75
N TYR A 507 19.26 13.90 1.88
CA TYR A 507 19.87 14.28 3.17
C TYR A 507 21.15 13.49 3.47
N TYR A 508 21.54 12.58 2.58
CA TYR A 508 22.60 11.59 2.79
C TYR A 508 23.96 12.04 2.29
N GLY A 509 24.02 12.61 1.10
CA GLY A 509 25.25 13.02 0.45
C GLY A 509 25.26 12.73 -1.05
N CYS A 510 26.37 13.03 -1.71
CA CYS A 510 26.58 12.82 -3.12
C CYS A 510 27.82 11.96 -3.34
N ASP A 511 27.61 10.82 -4.05
CA ASP A 511 28.68 9.97 -4.57
C ASP A 511 28.52 9.94 -6.11
N GLU A 512 29.52 10.47 -6.82
CA GLU A 512 29.45 10.63 -8.29
C GLU A 512 29.36 9.29 -9.03
N ASP A 513 29.98 8.21 -8.51
CA ASP A 513 29.93 6.89 -9.13
C ASP A 513 28.56 6.26 -8.96
N LEU A 514 27.95 6.39 -7.77
CA LEU A 514 26.59 5.93 -7.48
C LEU A 514 25.56 6.76 -8.24
N ASP A 515 25.71 8.09 -8.29
CA ASP A 515 24.84 8.98 -9.05
C ASP A 515 24.81 8.63 -10.55
N ALA A 516 25.96 8.24 -11.11
CA ALA A 516 26.02 7.78 -12.51
C ALA A 516 25.16 6.52 -12.76
N LEU A 517 25.11 5.58 -11.81
CA LEU A 517 24.24 4.41 -11.87
C LEU A 517 22.76 4.81 -11.75
N PHE A 518 22.44 5.73 -10.83
CA PHE A 518 21.09 6.27 -10.69
C PHE A 518 20.61 6.94 -11.97
N GLN A 519 21.45 7.78 -12.60
CA GLN A 519 21.11 8.43 -13.87
C GLN A 519 20.95 7.42 -15.02
N ALA A 520 21.72 6.33 -15.02
CA ALA A 520 21.63 5.30 -16.06
C ALA A 520 20.29 4.52 -15.96
N GLN A 521 19.83 4.17 -14.75
CA GLN A 521 18.58 3.42 -14.57
C GLN A 521 17.33 4.23 -14.93
N ILE A 522 17.33 5.57 -14.72
CA ILE A 522 16.18 6.44 -14.99
C ILE A 522 15.78 6.41 -16.49
N VAL A 523 16.78 6.26 -17.37
CA VAL A 523 16.57 6.28 -18.83
C VAL A 523 16.56 4.90 -19.48
N GLU A 524 16.83 3.82 -18.73
CA GLU A 524 16.85 2.46 -19.28
C GLU A 524 15.44 1.87 -19.30
N THR A 525 14.87 1.73 -20.50
CA THR A 525 13.52 1.21 -20.73
C THR A 525 13.48 -0.30 -20.98
N ASP A 526 14.63 -0.96 -21.18
CA ASP A 526 14.72 -2.42 -21.22
C ASP A 526 14.72 -2.97 -19.79
N PRO A 527 13.65 -3.65 -19.34
CA PRO A 527 13.56 -4.13 -17.98
C PRO A 527 14.72 -5.04 -17.55
N ALA A 528 15.23 -5.88 -18.47
CA ALA A 528 16.33 -6.79 -18.15
C ALA A 528 17.65 -6.05 -17.88
N LYS A 529 17.95 -5.01 -18.69
CA LYS A 529 19.13 -4.19 -18.45
C LYS A 529 18.99 -3.29 -17.24
N ARG A 530 17.78 -2.78 -16.97
CA ARG A 530 17.51 -2.01 -15.76
C ARG A 530 17.75 -2.84 -14.51
N VAL A 531 17.35 -4.12 -14.51
CA VAL A 531 17.66 -5.07 -13.44
C VAL A 531 19.18 -5.22 -13.24
N GLU A 532 19.97 -5.33 -14.33
CA GLU A 532 21.45 -5.40 -14.23
C GLU A 532 22.03 -4.14 -13.56
N ILE A 533 21.53 -2.94 -13.91
CA ILE A 533 21.97 -1.68 -13.28
C ILE A 533 21.60 -1.68 -11.79
N PHE A 534 20.39 -2.12 -11.43
CA PHE A 534 19.98 -2.21 -10.02
C PHE A 534 20.78 -3.24 -9.22
N HIS A 535 21.23 -4.33 -9.84
CA HIS A 535 22.16 -5.25 -9.17
C HIS A 535 23.49 -4.56 -8.83
N GLU A 536 23.97 -3.66 -9.68
CA GLU A 536 25.17 -2.85 -9.36
C GLU A 536 24.87 -1.84 -8.26
N ILE A 537 23.75 -1.11 -8.33
CA ILE A 537 23.31 -0.14 -7.33
C ILE A 537 23.16 -0.80 -5.95
N THR A 538 22.36 -1.86 -5.85
CA THR A 538 22.04 -2.50 -4.57
C THR A 538 23.29 -3.08 -3.91
N LYS A 539 24.17 -3.68 -4.71
CA LYS A 539 25.45 -4.18 -4.20
C LYS A 539 26.37 -3.05 -3.75
N TYR A 540 26.50 -1.98 -4.53
CA TYR A 540 27.34 -0.83 -4.19
C TYR A 540 26.87 -0.17 -2.88
N MET A 541 25.57 0.09 -2.75
CA MET A 541 25.00 0.68 -1.54
C MET A 541 25.16 -0.23 -0.32
N HIS A 542 24.92 -1.53 -0.48
CA HIS A 542 25.09 -2.51 0.58
C HIS A 542 26.56 -2.61 1.07
N ASP A 543 27.51 -2.78 0.16
CA ASP A 543 28.92 -2.96 0.52
C ASP A 543 29.52 -1.72 1.18
N ASN A 544 29.05 -0.53 0.80
CA ASN A 544 29.48 0.75 1.37
C ASN A 544 28.59 1.24 2.52
N VAL A 545 27.55 0.48 2.87
CA VAL A 545 26.58 0.80 3.92
C VAL A 545 26.07 2.25 3.81
N TYR A 546 25.51 2.59 2.65
CA TYR A 546 24.82 3.88 2.46
C TYR A 546 23.48 3.91 3.20
N TRP A 547 22.87 2.76 3.29
CA TRP A 547 21.68 2.48 4.07
C TRP A 547 21.87 1.16 4.80
N PHE A 548 21.46 1.11 6.07
CA PHE A 548 21.49 -0.10 6.88
C PHE A 548 20.07 -0.48 7.25
N GLY A 549 19.54 -1.52 6.59
CA GLY A 549 18.19 -2.03 6.82
C GLY A 549 18.07 -2.69 8.20
N LEU A 550 17.06 -2.30 8.94
CA LEU A 550 16.70 -2.91 10.22
C LEU A 550 15.71 -4.05 9.99
N TYR A 551 14.58 -3.76 9.38
CA TYR A 551 13.56 -4.75 9.06
C TYR A 551 12.70 -4.30 7.86
N VAL A 552 12.06 -5.26 7.22
CA VAL A 552 10.99 -5.00 6.26
C VAL A 552 9.74 -4.62 7.06
N ASP A 553 9.10 -3.48 6.74
CA ASP A 553 7.87 -3.05 7.43
C ASP A 553 6.70 -3.95 6.98
N PRO A 554 6.09 -4.73 7.88
CA PRO A 554 5.16 -5.76 7.47
C PRO A 554 3.75 -5.21 7.25
N ASP A 555 3.18 -5.43 6.06
CA ASP A 555 1.74 -5.30 5.85
C ASP A 555 1.04 -6.54 6.41
N MET A 556 0.31 -6.35 7.49
CA MET A 556 -0.33 -7.45 8.20
C MET A 556 -1.77 -7.66 7.75
N TRP A 557 -2.08 -8.91 7.41
CA TRP A 557 -3.42 -9.37 7.05
C TRP A 557 -3.84 -10.50 7.99
N ILE A 558 -5.04 -10.39 8.52
CA ILE A 558 -5.64 -11.42 9.38
C ILE A 558 -6.70 -12.14 8.59
N VAL A 559 -6.58 -13.46 8.51
CA VAL A 559 -7.45 -14.30 7.68
C VAL A 559 -8.03 -15.44 8.51
N ASN A 560 -9.34 -15.67 8.39
CA ASN A 560 -10.01 -16.83 8.96
C ASN A 560 -9.39 -18.11 8.37
N SER A 561 -8.98 -19.03 9.23
CA SER A 561 -8.32 -20.28 8.82
C SER A 561 -9.22 -21.21 7.97
N ASN A 562 -10.54 -20.97 7.94
CA ASN A 562 -11.46 -21.68 7.06
C ASN A 562 -11.46 -21.11 5.62
N LEU A 563 -10.94 -19.90 5.42
CA LEU A 563 -10.76 -19.32 4.09
C LEU A 563 -9.47 -19.88 3.47
N THR A 564 -9.59 -20.58 2.37
CA THR A 564 -8.49 -21.29 1.70
C THR A 564 -8.16 -20.65 0.35
N GLY A 565 -6.99 -20.96 -0.20
CA GLY A 565 -6.53 -20.42 -1.48
C GLY A 565 -6.01 -18.97 -1.40
N VAL A 566 -6.02 -18.36 -0.21
CA VAL A 566 -5.60 -16.96 -0.03
C VAL A 566 -4.11 -16.83 -0.26
N LYS A 567 -3.75 -15.90 -1.16
CA LYS A 567 -2.41 -15.37 -1.36
C LYS A 567 -2.52 -13.86 -1.43
N ILE A 568 -1.62 -13.18 -0.75
CA ILE A 568 -1.61 -11.73 -0.66
C ILE A 568 -0.34 -11.21 -1.34
N SER A 569 -0.51 -10.30 -2.30
CA SER A 569 0.59 -9.52 -2.89
C SER A 569 0.70 -8.18 -2.17
N GLY A 570 1.89 -7.63 -2.08
CA GLY A 570 2.09 -6.27 -1.56
C GLY A 570 1.56 -5.18 -2.50
N VAL A 571 1.52 -5.46 -3.83
CA VAL A 571 1.02 -4.50 -4.85
C VAL A 571 -0.45 -4.72 -5.16
N THR A 572 -0.82 -5.99 -5.43
CA THR A 572 -2.18 -6.40 -5.83
C THR A 572 -2.72 -7.46 -4.87
N PRO A 573 -3.12 -7.08 -3.63
CA PRO A 573 -3.45 -8.03 -2.56
C PRO A 573 -4.54 -9.04 -2.93
N PHE A 574 -5.42 -8.72 -3.86
CA PHE A 574 -6.54 -9.57 -4.27
C PHE A 574 -6.34 -10.26 -5.63
N TYR A 575 -5.10 -10.30 -6.17
CA TYR A 575 -4.82 -10.80 -7.51
C TYR A 575 -5.33 -12.23 -7.77
N ASN A 576 -5.44 -13.06 -6.73
CA ASN A 576 -5.95 -14.43 -6.83
C ASN A 576 -7.30 -14.65 -6.13
N ILE A 577 -8.07 -13.58 -5.84
CA ILE A 577 -9.34 -13.68 -5.09
C ILE A 577 -10.37 -14.66 -5.73
N MET A 578 -10.26 -14.92 -7.02
CA MET A 578 -11.08 -15.91 -7.70
C MET A 578 -10.89 -17.34 -7.18
N GLU A 579 -9.70 -17.63 -6.64
CA GLU A 579 -9.31 -18.95 -6.13
C GLU A 579 -9.69 -19.15 -4.66
N TRP A 580 -10.06 -18.05 -3.97
CA TRP A 580 -10.44 -18.12 -2.56
C TRP A 580 -11.73 -18.93 -2.39
N ASP A 581 -11.76 -19.81 -1.39
CA ASP A 581 -12.94 -20.61 -1.07
C ASP A 581 -12.94 -20.98 0.42
N PHE A 582 -14.09 -21.31 0.96
CA PHE A 582 -14.17 -21.86 2.31
C PHE A 582 -13.87 -23.37 2.29
N SER A 583 -13.14 -23.84 3.32
CA SER A 583 -12.95 -25.28 3.54
C SER A 583 -14.29 -25.96 3.81
N GLU A 584 -14.48 -27.19 3.30
CA GLU A 584 -15.69 -28.01 3.51
C GLU A 584 -15.88 -28.40 4.99
#